data_d6647d03ca407d63b979a3ddd9e29e62
#
_entry.id   d6647d03ca407d63b979a3ddd9e29e62
#
_cell.length_a   1.000
_cell.length_b   1.000
_cell.length_c   1.000
_cell.angle_alpha   90.00
_cell.angle_beta   90.00
_cell.angle_gamma   90.00
#
_symmetry.space_group_name_H-M   'P 1'
#
loop_
_entity.id
_entity.type
_entity.pdbx_description
1 polymer ?
#
loop_
_entity_poly.entity_id
_entity_poly.type
_entity_poly.pdbx_seq_one_letter_code
_entity_poly.pdbx_strand_id
1 'polypeptide(L)'
;MHTLQEVRDEYDRLDRLVGIDTRGIELKISRRAVRQLGSFRSPTRGTGPLRITLSYLILDDDAQFWDTVRHEYAHAAVYLKYPGEKHGHDRTWREMCRLVGCDPKRLAPEQGRAAELRKAQAK
;
A
#
# COMPACT_ATOMS: atom_id res chain seq x y z
N MET A 1 4.17 -14.80 10.41
CA MET A 1 4.62 -13.92 9.31
C MET A 1 3.53 -13.84 8.25
N HIS A 2 3.14 -12.63 7.88
CA HIS A 2 2.17 -12.41 6.81
C HIS A 2 2.79 -12.70 5.44
N THR A 3 1.95 -12.99 4.45
CA THR A 3 2.37 -13.41 3.11
C THR A 3 1.72 -12.56 2.02
N LEU A 4 2.26 -12.64 0.80
CA LEU A 4 1.64 -11.98 -0.36
C LEU A 4 0.27 -12.55 -0.69
N GLN A 5 0.01 -13.83 -0.38
CA GLN A 5 -1.31 -14.41 -0.60
C GLN A 5 -2.35 -13.72 0.28
N GLU A 6 -2.01 -13.40 1.52
CA GLU A 6 -2.90 -12.66 2.40
C GLU A 6 -3.21 -11.26 1.83
N VAL A 7 -2.20 -10.61 1.24
CA VAL A 7 -2.38 -9.32 0.57
C VAL A 7 -3.35 -9.48 -0.60
N ARG A 8 -3.16 -10.51 -1.43
CA ARG A 8 -4.03 -10.75 -2.59
C ARG A 8 -5.47 -11.01 -2.16
N ASP A 9 -5.66 -11.81 -1.13
CA ASP A 9 -7.00 -12.12 -0.61
C ASP A 9 -7.68 -10.86 -0.08
N GLU A 10 -6.96 -10.00 0.64
CA GLU A 10 -7.51 -8.75 1.13
C GLU A 10 -7.86 -7.81 -0.02
N TYR A 11 -7.01 -7.73 -1.04
CA TYR A 11 -7.27 -6.89 -2.21
C TYR A 11 -8.48 -7.38 -3.00
N ASP A 12 -8.69 -8.69 -3.09
CA ASP A 12 -9.89 -9.25 -3.72
C ASP A 12 -11.15 -8.82 -2.95
N ARG A 13 -11.09 -8.82 -1.62
CA ARG A 13 -12.19 -8.36 -0.78
C ARG A 13 -12.45 -6.86 -1.01
N LEU A 14 -11.39 -6.05 -1.02
CA LEU A 14 -11.49 -4.60 -1.22
C LEU A 14 -11.95 -4.26 -2.64
N ASP A 15 -11.55 -5.04 -3.65
CA ASP A 15 -12.02 -4.85 -5.03
C ASP A 15 -13.54 -4.95 -5.12
N ARG A 16 -14.13 -5.90 -4.40
CA ARG A 16 -15.60 -6.03 -4.35
C ARG A 16 -16.25 -4.85 -3.63
N LEU A 17 -15.61 -4.34 -2.61
CA LEU A 17 -16.11 -3.17 -1.86
C LEU A 17 -16.04 -1.89 -2.70
N VAL A 18 -14.94 -1.67 -3.39
CA VAL A 18 -14.66 -0.42 -4.13
C VAL A 18 -15.22 -0.46 -5.55
N GLY A 19 -15.33 -1.65 -6.14
CA GLY A 19 -15.81 -1.83 -7.51
C GLY A 19 -14.71 -1.68 -8.56
N ILE A 20 -13.52 -2.17 -8.25
CA ILE A 20 -12.36 -2.16 -9.17
C ILE A 20 -11.73 -3.54 -9.25
N ASP A 21 -10.72 -3.70 -10.09
CA ASP A 21 -9.98 -4.94 -10.26
C ASP A 21 -8.47 -4.64 -10.16
N THR A 22 -7.85 -5.10 -9.08
CA THR A 22 -6.41 -4.94 -8.86
C THR A 22 -5.60 -6.19 -9.16
N ARG A 23 -6.20 -7.23 -9.76
CA ARG A 23 -5.51 -8.51 -10.03
C ARG A 23 -4.33 -8.36 -10.98
N GLY A 24 -4.33 -7.34 -11.82
CA GLY A 24 -3.21 -7.03 -12.71
C GLY A 24 -2.04 -6.29 -12.06
N ILE A 25 -2.18 -5.91 -10.80
CA ILE A 25 -1.11 -5.20 -10.09
C ILE A 25 -0.11 -6.21 -9.55
N GLU A 26 1.17 -5.98 -9.85
CA GLU A 26 2.25 -6.80 -9.33
C GLU A 26 2.46 -6.51 -7.84
N LEU A 27 2.53 -7.55 -7.03
CA LEU A 27 2.78 -7.45 -5.58
C LEU A 27 4.18 -7.98 -5.28
N LYS A 28 4.94 -7.23 -4.49
CA LYS A 28 6.32 -7.57 -4.18
C LYS A 28 6.66 -7.26 -2.73
N ILE A 29 7.42 -8.16 -2.09
CA ILE A 29 8.06 -7.88 -0.81
C ILE A 29 9.49 -7.43 -1.08
N SER A 30 9.90 -6.31 -0.51
CA SER A 30 11.25 -5.79 -0.64
C SER A 30 12.02 -5.95 0.67
N ARG A 31 13.21 -6.51 0.58
CA ARG A 31 14.14 -6.57 1.72
C ARG A 31 15.02 -5.33 1.81
N ARG A 32 14.96 -4.46 0.81
CA ARG A 32 15.73 -3.21 0.76
C ARG A 32 14.93 -1.99 1.14
N ALA A 33 13.59 -2.10 1.23
CA ALA A 33 12.71 -0.99 1.55
C ALA A 33 12.73 -0.74 3.06
N VAL A 34 13.69 0.08 3.50
CA VAL A 34 13.89 0.38 4.93
C VAL A 34 13.50 1.81 5.30
N ARG A 35 13.18 2.66 4.31
CA ARG A 35 12.75 4.04 4.53
C ARG A 35 11.25 4.22 4.37
N GLN A 36 10.63 3.37 3.54
CA GLN A 36 9.19 3.36 3.33
C GLN A 36 8.67 1.96 3.62
N LEU A 37 7.53 1.88 4.27
CA LEU A 37 6.91 0.59 4.58
C LEU A 37 6.18 0.01 3.36
N GLY A 38 5.78 0.86 2.42
CA GLY A 38 5.17 0.44 1.18
C GLY A 38 5.25 1.51 0.12
N SER A 39 4.99 1.12 -1.12
CA SER A 39 4.92 2.06 -2.24
C SER A 39 3.98 1.52 -3.32
N PHE A 40 3.36 2.44 -4.04
CA PHE A 40 2.60 2.15 -5.24
C PHE A 40 3.26 2.85 -6.41
N ARG A 41 3.55 2.10 -7.48
CA ARG A 41 4.15 2.65 -8.70
C ARG A 41 3.19 2.48 -9.87
N SER A 42 2.90 3.59 -10.54
CA SER A 42 2.20 3.60 -11.81
C SER A 42 3.17 3.96 -12.94
N PRO A 43 2.88 3.55 -14.19
CA PRO A 43 3.75 3.89 -15.31
C PRO A 43 3.72 5.39 -15.57
N THR A 44 4.90 5.95 -15.88
CA THR A 44 5.05 7.39 -16.13
C THR A 44 4.46 7.85 -17.46
N ARG A 45 4.27 6.92 -18.39
CA ARG A 45 3.78 7.23 -19.75
C ARG A 45 2.61 6.36 -20.18
N GLY A 46 1.80 5.92 -19.23
CA GLY A 46 0.62 5.11 -19.53
C GLY A 46 0.91 3.69 -19.96
N THR A 47 2.17 3.27 -20.02
CA THR A 47 2.58 1.91 -20.39
C THR A 47 3.42 1.30 -19.28
N GLY A 48 3.31 0.01 -19.10
CA GLY A 48 4.04 -0.73 -18.09
C GLY A 48 3.15 -1.21 -16.94
N PRO A 49 3.67 -2.09 -16.10
CA PRO A 49 2.88 -2.68 -15.01
C PRO A 49 2.69 -1.70 -13.86
N LEU A 50 1.55 -1.85 -13.19
CA LEU A 50 1.34 -1.27 -11.88
C LEU A 50 1.99 -2.19 -10.86
N ARG A 51 2.58 -1.63 -9.81
CA ARG A 51 3.27 -2.41 -8.79
C ARG A 51 3.04 -1.84 -7.40
N ILE A 52 2.75 -2.73 -6.45
CA ILE A 52 2.77 -2.41 -5.03
C ILE A 52 3.92 -3.18 -4.40
N THR A 53 4.81 -2.45 -3.74
CA THR A 53 5.95 -3.02 -3.03
C THR A 53 5.73 -2.81 -1.54
N LEU A 54 5.94 -3.86 -0.75
CA LEU A 54 5.79 -3.84 0.69
C LEU A 54 7.13 -4.17 1.32
N SER A 55 7.48 -3.45 2.40
CA SER A 55 8.70 -3.71 3.14
C SER A 55 8.58 -5.00 3.94
N TYR A 56 9.65 -5.80 3.98
CA TYR A 56 9.71 -6.99 4.83
C TYR A 56 9.51 -6.65 6.31
N LEU A 57 9.78 -5.40 6.70
CA LEU A 57 9.66 -4.95 8.09
C LEU A 57 8.25 -5.05 8.67
N ILE A 58 7.22 -5.04 7.82
CA ILE A 58 5.84 -5.08 8.29
C ILE A 58 5.29 -6.50 8.45
N LEU A 59 6.01 -7.52 8.00
CA LEU A 59 5.47 -8.88 7.89
C LEU A 59 5.11 -9.53 9.24
N ASP A 60 5.76 -9.11 10.31
CA ASP A 60 5.53 -9.65 11.66
C ASP A 60 4.84 -8.65 12.60
N ASP A 61 4.28 -7.57 12.07
CA ASP A 61 3.55 -6.57 12.84
C ASP A 61 2.15 -6.43 12.24
N ASP A 62 1.16 -7.04 12.89
CA ASP A 62 -0.21 -7.10 12.36
C ASP A 62 -0.80 -5.73 12.07
N ALA A 63 -0.73 -4.82 13.01
CA ALA A 63 -1.33 -3.50 12.84
C ALA A 63 -0.67 -2.73 11.69
N GLN A 64 0.65 -2.76 11.63
CA GLN A 64 1.40 -2.06 10.60
C GLN A 64 1.25 -2.73 9.24
N PHE A 65 1.18 -4.07 9.22
CA PHE A 65 0.97 -4.82 7.98
C PHE A 65 -0.35 -4.41 7.32
N TRP A 66 -1.45 -4.52 8.04
CA TRP A 66 -2.78 -4.24 7.47
C TRP A 66 -2.95 -2.78 7.10
N ASP A 67 -2.44 -1.86 7.93
CA ASP A 67 -2.51 -0.43 7.61
C ASP A 67 -1.73 -0.11 6.34
N THR A 68 -0.50 -0.63 6.20
CA THR A 68 0.33 -0.38 5.02
C THR A 68 -0.25 -1.02 3.77
N VAL A 69 -0.72 -2.27 3.87
CA VAL A 69 -1.35 -3.00 2.76
C VAL A 69 -2.53 -2.19 2.20
N ARG A 70 -3.39 -1.68 3.08
CA ARG A 70 -4.56 -0.90 2.67
C ARG A 70 -4.21 0.51 2.21
N HIS A 71 -3.15 1.11 2.78
CA HIS A 71 -2.65 2.42 2.36
C HIS A 71 -2.21 2.38 0.88
N GLU A 72 -1.42 1.38 0.50
CA GLU A 72 -0.98 1.26 -0.89
C GLU A 72 -2.14 0.86 -1.80
N TYR A 73 -3.06 0.03 -1.33
CA TYR A 73 -4.29 -0.26 -2.07
C TYR A 73 -5.06 1.03 -2.37
N ALA A 74 -5.17 1.94 -1.39
CA ALA A 74 -5.90 3.19 -1.57
C ALA A 74 -5.30 4.03 -2.70
N HIS A 75 -3.97 4.08 -2.81
CA HIS A 75 -3.31 4.74 -3.94
C HIS A 75 -3.66 4.10 -5.27
N ALA A 76 -3.61 2.76 -5.34
CA ALA A 76 -3.96 2.02 -6.54
C ALA A 76 -5.43 2.23 -6.92
N ALA A 77 -6.33 2.21 -5.93
CA ALA A 77 -7.75 2.39 -6.14
C ALA A 77 -8.07 3.77 -6.70
N VAL A 78 -7.45 4.81 -6.17
CA VAL A 78 -7.63 6.17 -6.67
C VAL A 78 -7.10 6.28 -8.11
N TYR A 79 -5.95 5.69 -8.38
CA TYR A 79 -5.38 5.68 -9.73
C TYR A 79 -6.31 5.01 -10.75
N LEU A 80 -6.88 3.86 -10.39
CA LEU A 80 -7.76 3.11 -11.29
C LEU A 80 -9.14 3.74 -11.44
N LYS A 81 -9.65 4.36 -10.38
CA LYS A 81 -11.00 4.91 -10.36
C LYS A 81 -11.07 6.30 -10.99
N TYR A 82 -9.98 7.06 -10.95
CA TYR A 82 -9.91 8.42 -11.49
C TYR A 82 -8.76 8.53 -12.50
N PRO A 83 -8.88 7.85 -13.66
CA PRO A 83 -7.81 7.82 -14.65
C PRO A 83 -7.49 9.22 -15.18
N GLY A 84 -6.21 9.50 -15.38
CA GLY A 84 -5.74 10.78 -15.88
C GLY A 84 -5.58 11.87 -14.82
N GLU A 85 -6.04 11.64 -13.59
CA GLU A 85 -5.86 12.58 -12.48
C GLU A 85 -4.64 12.21 -11.65
N LYS A 86 -3.99 13.22 -11.10
CA LYS A 86 -2.86 12.99 -10.19
C LYS A 86 -3.32 13.21 -8.75
N HIS A 87 -3.18 12.19 -7.93
CA HIS A 87 -3.54 12.25 -6.52
C HIS A 87 -2.38 11.79 -5.66
N GLY A 88 -2.00 12.61 -4.68
CA GLY A 88 -1.11 12.19 -3.61
C GLY A 88 -1.95 11.81 -2.39
N HIS A 89 -1.57 12.30 -1.23
CA HIS A 89 -2.33 12.09 0.01
C HIS A 89 -3.37 13.21 0.19
N ASP A 90 -4.12 13.47 -0.87
CA ASP A 90 -5.14 14.52 -0.89
C ASP A 90 -6.49 14.01 -0.33
N ARG A 91 -7.52 14.84 -0.46
CA ARG A 91 -8.85 14.50 0.04
C ARG A 91 -9.41 13.22 -0.59
N THR A 92 -9.22 13.05 -1.90
CA THR A 92 -9.72 11.87 -2.63
C THR A 92 -9.09 10.59 -2.07
N TRP A 93 -7.76 10.59 -1.89
CA TRP A 93 -7.06 9.46 -1.30
C TRP A 93 -7.48 9.22 0.16
N ARG A 94 -7.64 10.30 0.95
CA ARG A 94 -8.04 10.16 2.35
C ARG A 94 -9.43 9.55 2.50
N GLU A 95 -10.35 9.90 1.60
CA GLU A 95 -11.68 9.30 1.58
C GLU A 95 -11.60 7.81 1.23
N MET A 96 -10.74 7.45 0.28
CA MET A 96 -10.50 6.05 -0.08
C MET A 96 -9.91 5.29 1.11
N CYS A 97 -8.97 5.89 1.84
CA CYS A 97 -8.41 5.28 3.06
C CYS A 97 -9.50 4.95 4.09
N ARG A 98 -10.43 5.86 4.30
CA ARG A 98 -11.53 5.61 5.24
C ARG A 98 -12.41 4.47 4.78
N LEU A 99 -12.66 4.38 3.49
CA LEU A 99 -13.47 3.31 2.92
C LEU A 99 -12.80 1.95 3.08
N VAL A 100 -11.50 1.86 2.82
CA VAL A 100 -10.78 0.58 2.83
C VAL A 100 -10.17 0.24 4.19
N GLY A 101 -10.17 1.18 5.13
CA GLY A 101 -9.75 0.90 6.51
C GLY A 101 -8.28 1.15 6.79
N CYS A 102 -7.65 2.14 6.15
CA CYS A 102 -6.31 2.56 6.52
C CYS A 102 -6.32 3.95 7.16
N ASP A 103 -5.21 4.27 7.83
CA ASP A 103 -5.05 5.56 8.49
C ASP A 103 -4.78 6.63 7.44
N PRO A 104 -5.62 7.69 7.36
CA PRO A 104 -5.45 8.73 6.35
C PRO A 104 -4.35 9.74 6.67
N LYS A 105 -3.42 9.43 7.56
CA LYS A 105 -2.30 10.30 7.88
C LYS A 105 -1.25 10.30 6.78
N ARG A 106 -0.50 11.40 6.69
CA ARG A 106 0.55 11.55 5.71
C ARG A 106 1.75 10.66 5.99
N LEU A 107 2.60 10.51 4.97
CA LEU A 107 3.75 9.65 4.91
C LEU A 107 4.79 9.84 6.04
N ALA A 108 4.97 11.04 6.55
CA ALA A 108 6.00 11.32 7.55
C ALA A 108 5.95 10.38 8.77
N PRO A 109 4.79 10.04 9.34
CA PRO A 109 4.70 9.05 10.41
C PRO A 109 5.17 7.65 10.00
N GLU A 110 4.99 7.29 8.74
CA GLU A 110 5.41 5.98 8.23
C GLU A 110 6.93 5.83 8.25
N GLN A 111 7.66 6.90 7.97
CA GLN A 111 9.12 6.88 8.02
C GLN A 111 9.62 6.65 9.45
N GLY A 112 8.98 7.26 10.44
CA GLY A 112 9.29 7.03 11.84
C GLY A 112 9.01 5.59 12.26
N ARG A 113 7.90 5.03 11.83
CA ARG A 113 7.54 3.64 12.10
C ARG A 113 8.53 2.67 11.46
N ALA A 114 8.99 2.96 10.25
CA ALA A 114 9.99 2.12 9.58
C ALA A 114 11.29 2.08 10.38
N ALA A 115 11.72 3.22 10.92
CA ALA A 115 12.91 3.28 11.75
C ALA A 115 12.76 2.45 13.02
N GLU A 116 11.61 2.51 13.68
CA GLU A 116 11.32 1.72 14.88
C GLU A 116 11.33 0.22 14.58
N LEU A 117 10.71 -0.19 13.48
CA LEU A 117 10.67 -1.59 13.06
C LEU A 117 12.06 -2.11 12.73
N ARG A 118 12.91 -1.30 12.10
CA ARG A 118 14.30 -1.67 11.82
C ARG A 118 15.09 -1.90 13.11
N LYS A 119 14.90 -1.04 14.10
CA LYS A 119 15.56 -1.22 15.40
C LYS A 119 15.15 -2.53 16.07
N ALA A 120 13.88 -2.86 16.00
CA ALA A 120 13.36 -4.12 16.55
C ALA A 120 13.96 -5.34 15.85
N GLN A 121 14.24 -5.25 14.56
CA GLN A 121 14.82 -6.34 13.76
C GLN A 121 16.32 -6.46 13.91
N ALA A 122 17.00 -5.41 14.35
CA ALA A 122 18.45 -5.36 14.42
C ALA A 122 19.06 -6.05 15.65
N LYS A 123 18.27 -6.71 16.45
CA LYS A 123 18.74 -7.41 17.67
C LYS A 123 19.41 -8.74 17.36
#